data_e84e104fcbe554e4c9c4ec2de00bd806
#
_entry.id   e84e104fcbe554e4c9c4ec2de00bd806
#
_cell.length_a   1.000
_cell.length_b   1.000
_cell.length_c   1.000
_cell.angle_alpha   90.00
_cell.angle_beta   90.00
_cell.angle_gamma   90.00
#
_symmetry.space_group_name_H-M   'P 1'
#
loop_
_entity.id
_entity.type
_entity.pdbx_description
1 polymer ?
#
loop_
_entity_poly.entity_id
_entity_poly.type
_entity_poly.pdbx_seq_one_letter_code
_entity_poly.pdbx_strand_id
1 'polypeptide(L)'
;KGRPEGKPIPLLVADRQQAARLATTIPPLAAHLMEAFWPGGLTIVVPASPIVPGPVTQGTGAVGLRQPDCAYLLRIMEALGGPLTGTSANRSGETPSATAAEVMAALGDEVDAVLDGGTADRREGSTVVAVTAEGISVLREGVVAPEAITAVAEAWSGS
;
A
#
# COMPACT_ATOMS: atom_id res chain seq x y z
N LYS A 1 1.59 16.65 7.39
CA LYS A 1 1.12 15.44 8.10
C LYS A 1 1.89 15.17 9.40
N GLY A 2 3.10 15.68 9.57
CA GLY A 2 3.93 15.42 10.78
C GLY A 2 4.34 13.95 10.91
N ARG A 3 4.63 13.25 9.80
CA ARG A 3 5.03 11.84 9.80
C ARG A 3 6.39 11.66 10.48
N PRO A 4 6.53 10.73 11.44
CA PRO A 4 7.84 10.42 12.03
C PRO A 4 8.84 9.94 10.97
N GLU A 5 10.11 10.30 11.14
CA GLU A 5 11.20 9.75 10.36
C GLU A 5 11.29 8.22 10.54
N GLY A 6 11.83 7.53 9.52
CA GLY A 6 12.01 6.07 9.58
C GLY A 6 10.75 5.25 9.28
N LYS A 7 9.60 5.88 8.97
CA LYS A 7 8.41 5.15 8.52
C LYS A 7 8.30 5.17 6.99
N PRO A 8 8.59 4.06 6.28
CA PRO A 8 8.43 3.97 4.83
C PRO A 8 6.99 4.30 4.40
N ILE A 9 6.86 4.82 3.18
CA ILE A 9 5.57 5.17 2.60
C ILE A 9 5.23 4.12 1.54
N PRO A 10 4.10 3.38 1.66
CA PRO A 10 3.72 2.45 0.61
C PRO A 10 3.37 3.20 -0.68
N LEU A 11 3.64 2.56 -1.81
CA LEU A 11 3.25 3.03 -3.13
C LEU A 11 2.00 2.27 -3.59
N LEU A 12 1.03 3.03 -4.09
CA LEU A 12 -0.11 2.50 -4.81
C LEU A 12 0.28 2.34 -6.28
N VAL A 13 -0.03 1.20 -6.86
CA VAL A 13 0.30 0.83 -8.24
C VAL A 13 -0.97 0.53 -9.03
N ALA A 14 -0.95 0.84 -10.32
CA ALA A 14 -2.08 0.57 -11.21
C ALA A 14 -2.22 -0.93 -11.52
N ASP A 15 -1.11 -1.65 -11.60
CA ASP A 15 -1.05 -3.06 -11.94
C ASP A 15 0.23 -3.74 -11.42
N ARG A 16 0.31 -5.07 -11.62
CA ARG A 16 1.48 -5.88 -11.24
C ARG A 16 2.72 -5.55 -12.07
N GLN A 17 2.57 -5.07 -13.31
CA GLN A 17 3.70 -4.68 -14.14
C GLN A 17 4.36 -3.39 -13.60
N GLN A 18 3.57 -2.43 -13.13
CA GLN A 18 4.09 -1.25 -12.44
C GLN A 18 4.80 -1.64 -11.14
N ALA A 19 4.23 -2.58 -10.35
CA ALA A 19 4.86 -3.11 -9.16
C ALA A 19 6.24 -3.75 -9.46
N ALA A 20 6.34 -4.53 -10.54
CA ALA A 20 7.59 -5.17 -10.95
C ALA A 20 8.70 -4.16 -11.30
N ARG A 21 8.37 -2.99 -11.82
CA ARG A 21 9.36 -1.93 -12.08
C ARG A 21 9.89 -1.26 -10.81
N LEU A 22 9.08 -1.24 -9.74
CA LEU A 22 9.41 -0.62 -8.46
C LEU A 22 10.15 -1.55 -7.48
N ALA A 23 10.20 -2.83 -7.78
CA ALA A 23 10.91 -3.84 -7.02
C ALA A 23 12.19 -4.29 -7.74
N THR A 24 13.25 -4.59 -7.02
CA THR A 24 14.43 -5.25 -7.59
C THR A 24 14.10 -6.70 -7.96
N THR A 25 13.29 -7.34 -7.13
CA THR A 25 12.75 -8.68 -7.36
C THR A 25 11.40 -8.81 -6.65
N ILE A 26 10.51 -9.61 -7.23
CA ILE A 26 9.27 -10.02 -6.58
C ILE A 26 9.39 -11.52 -6.31
N PRO A 27 9.53 -11.94 -5.04
CA PRO A 27 9.56 -13.37 -4.70
C PRO A 27 8.31 -14.08 -5.24
N PRO A 28 8.42 -15.35 -5.69
CA PRO A 28 7.26 -16.09 -6.22
C PRO A 28 6.06 -16.14 -5.27
N LEU A 29 6.30 -16.32 -3.96
CA LEU A 29 5.24 -16.25 -2.95
C LEU A 29 4.58 -14.87 -2.89
N ALA A 30 5.36 -13.78 -3.03
CA ALA A 30 4.80 -12.43 -3.09
C ALA A 30 3.92 -12.24 -4.34
N ALA A 31 4.33 -12.77 -5.50
CA ALA A 31 3.53 -12.74 -6.71
C ALA A 31 2.21 -13.52 -6.55
N HIS A 32 2.24 -14.67 -5.89
CA HIS A 32 1.05 -15.46 -5.56
C HIS A 32 0.08 -14.71 -4.64
N LEU A 33 0.60 -14.04 -3.61
CA LEU A 33 -0.22 -13.19 -2.74
C LEU A 33 -0.81 -11.98 -3.48
N MET A 34 -0.05 -11.37 -4.40
CA MET A 34 -0.56 -10.31 -5.26
C MET A 34 -1.72 -10.80 -6.13
N GLU A 35 -1.64 -12.03 -6.64
CA GLU A 35 -2.71 -12.62 -7.43
C GLU A 35 -3.99 -12.85 -6.62
N ALA A 36 -3.85 -13.31 -5.39
CA ALA A 36 -4.97 -13.64 -4.52
C ALA A 36 -5.66 -12.41 -3.91
N PHE A 37 -4.91 -11.31 -3.64
CA PHE A 37 -5.41 -10.18 -2.85
C PHE A 37 -5.40 -8.82 -3.56
N TRP A 38 -4.97 -8.75 -4.83
CA TRP A 38 -4.99 -7.52 -5.62
C TRP A 38 -5.96 -7.60 -6.81
N PRO A 39 -6.71 -6.54 -7.09
CA PRO A 39 -6.80 -5.28 -6.34
C PRO A 39 -7.43 -5.47 -4.96
N GLY A 40 -6.92 -4.77 -3.95
CA GLY A 40 -7.47 -4.95 -2.60
C GLY A 40 -6.68 -4.31 -1.47
N GLY A 41 -6.89 -4.85 -0.26
CA GLY A 41 -6.40 -4.31 1.00
C GLY A 41 -5.05 -4.87 1.48
N LEU A 42 -4.29 -5.59 0.65
CA LEU A 42 -2.98 -6.13 1.03
C LEU A 42 -1.84 -5.26 0.48
N THR A 43 -0.94 -4.82 1.36
CA THR A 43 0.34 -4.19 1.01
C THR A 43 1.45 -5.21 1.20
N ILE A 44 2.24 -5.45 0.16
CA ILE A 44 3.34 -6.40 0.17
C ILE A 44 4.66 -5.63 0.12
N VAL A 45 5.54 -5.90 1.09
CA VAL A 45 6.87 -5.29 1.19
C VAL A 45 7.87 -6.18 0.46
N VAL A 46 8.58 -5.57 -0.48
CA VAL A 46 9.60 -6.21 -1.33
C VAL A 46 10.86 -5.35 -1.40
N PRO A 47 12.02 -5.90 -1.81
CA PRO A 47 13.22 -5.11 -2.06
C PRO A 47 12.97 -4.01 -3.09
N ALA A 48 13.30 -2.76 -2.75
CA ALA A 48 13.03 -1.61 -3.60
C ALA A 48 14.01 -1.55 -4.78
N SER A 49 13.48 -1.24 -5.97
CA SER A 49 14.31 -0.86 -7.12
C SER A 49 15.00 0.49 -6.87
N PRO A 50 16.20 0.73 -7.43
CA PRO A 50 16.91 2.01 -7.32
C PRO A 50 16.13 3.23 -7.82
N ILE A 51 15.10 3.04 -8.63
CA ILE A 51 14.22 4.13 -9.10
C ILE A 51 13.28 4.65 -8.01
N VAL A 52 13.07 3.90 -6.92
CA VAL A 52 12.21 4.33 -5.80
C VAL A 52 12.96 5.38 -4.98
N PRO A 53 12.41 6.60 -4.84
CA PRO A 53 13.08 7.67 -4.13
C PRO A 53 13.39 7.34 -2.67
N GLY A 54 14.56 7.75 -2.17
CA GLY A 54 14.99 7.53 -0.79
C GLY A 54 13.96 7.93 0.28
N PRO A 55 13.27 9.08 0.17
CA PRO A 55 12.20 9.44 1.11
C PRO A 55 11.04 8.44 1.20
N VAL A 56 10.80 7.63 0.18
CA VAL A 56 9.76 6.59 0.19
C VAL A 56 10.21 5.39 1.01
N THR A 57 11.45 4.94 0.79
CA THR A 57 12.03 3.77 1.48
C THR A 57 12.53 4.09 2.88
N GLN A 58 12.78 5.37 3.19
CA GLN A 58 13.36 5.82 4.47
C GLN A 58 14.63 5.05 4.86
N GLY A 59 15.46 4.70 3.86
CA GLY A 59 16.72 3.99 4.06
C GLY A 59 16.61 2.48 4.33
N THR A 60 15.40 1.90 4.32
CA THR A 60 15.19 0.47 4.59
C THR A 60 15.61 -0.43 3.41
N GLY A 61 15.78 0.12 2.21
CA GLY A 61 16.00 -0.66 0.98
C GLY A 61 14.78 -1.46 0.52
N ALA A 62 13.62 -1.26 1.16
CA ALA A 62 12.38 -1.96 0.85
C ALA A 62 11.24 -0.99 0.53
N VAL A 63 10.25 -1.44 -0.22
CA VAL A 63 9.05 -0.67 -0.57
C VAL A 63 7.80 -1.53 -0.37
N GLY A 64 6.80 -0.94 0.27
CA GLY A 64 5.46 -1.53 0.34
C GLY A 64 4.68 -1.19 -0.92
N LEU A 65 4.16 -2.18 -1.63
CA LEU A 65 3.38 -2.02 -2.85
C LEU A 65 1.94 -2.51 -2.62
N ARG A 66 0.98 -1.81 -3.21
CA ARG A 66 -0.43 -2.19 -3.16
C ARG A 66 -1.15 -1.77 -4.44
N GLN A 67 -1.93 -2.65 -5.04
CA GLN A 67 -2.92 -2.28 -6.05
C GLN A 67 -4.25 -2.03 -5.33
N PRO A 68 -4.75 -0.78 -5.26
CA PRO A 68 -5.99 -0.49 -4.56
C PRO A 68 -7.21 -0.94 -5.38
N ASP A 69 -8.26 -1.42 -4.70
CA ASP A 69 -9.57 -1.61 -5.31
C ASP A 69 -10.33 -0.28 -5.31
N CYS A 70 -9.92 0.61 -6.21
CA CYS A 70 -10.51 1.94 -6.37
C CYS A 70 -10.31 2.43 -7.80
N ALA A 71 -11.37 2.39 -8.59
CA ALA A 71 -11.33 2.74 -10.02
C ALA A 71 -10.81 4.17 -10.28
N TYR A 72 -11.13 5.13 -9.41
CA TYR A 72 -10.65 6.51 -9.54
C TYR A 72 -9.14 6.60 -9.39
N LEU A 73 -8.57 5.92 -8.40
CA LEU A 73 -7.12 5.91 -8.18
C LEU A 73 -6.39 5.23 -9.33
N LEU A 74 -6.93 4.12 -9.86
CA LEU A 74 -6.35 3.44 -11.02
C LEU A 74 -6.29 4.37 -12.23
N ARG A 75 -7.37 5.08 -12.54
CA ARG A 75 -7.41 6.06 -13.63
C ARG A 75 -6.44 7.23 -13.44
N ILE A 76 -6.30 7.72 -12.22
CA ILE A 76 -5.33 8.79 -11.92
C ILE A 76 -3.90 8.28 -12.15
N MET A 77 -3.57 7.09 -11.68
CA MET A 77 -2.24 6.50 -11.89
C MET A 77 -1.94 6.21 -13.36
N GLU A 78 -2.93 5.76 -14.13
CA GLU A 78 -2.81 5.61 -15.58
C GLU A 78 -2.52 6.95 -16.26
N ALA A 79 -3.27 8.00 -15.94
CA ALA A 79 -3.09 9.33 -16.51
C ALA A 79 -1.72 9.96 -16.13
N LEU A 80 -1.24 9.71 -14.93
CA LEU A 80 0.08 10.16 -14.45
C LEU A 80 1.23 9.32 -15.01
N GLY A 81 0.96 8.11 -15.48
CA GLY A 81 1.98 7.15 -15.91
C GLY A 81 2.89 6.66 -14.78
N GLY A 82 2.46 6.81 -13.52
CA GLY A 82 3.29 6.50 -12.36
C GLY A 82 2.50 6.10 -11.10
N PRO A 83 3.20 5.58 -10.05
CA PRO A 83 2.60 5.22 -8.79
C PRO A 83 2.23 6.46 -7.97
N LEU A 84 1.34 6.28 -7.00
CA LEU A 84 1.03 7.29 -5.98
C LEU A 84 1.56 6.84 -4.62
N THR A 85 1.92 7.78 -3.75
CA THR A 85 2.17 7.47 -2.35
C THR A 85 0.86 7.21 -1.62
N GLY A 86 0.81 6.13 -0.82
CA GLY A 86 -0.39 5.73 -0.07
C GLY A 86 -0.24 6.05 1.42
N THR A 87 -1.13 6.90 1.94
CA THR A 87 -1.22 7.18 3.37
C THR A 87 -2.66 7.52 3.75
N SER A 88 -3.04 7.27 5.01
CA SER A 88 -4.33 7.71 5.53
C SER A 88 -4.46 9.24 5.54
N ALA A 89 -5.64 9.76 5.31
CA ALA A 89 -5.94 11.19 5.31
C ALA A 89 -6.22 11.69 6.74
N ASN A 90 -5.15 11.88 7.53
CA ASN A 90 -5.17 12.36 8.92
C ASN A 90 -3.80 12.93 9.29
N ARG A 91 -3.70 13.71 10.35
CA ARG A 91 -2.42 14.01 10.98
C ARG A 91 -1.85 12.74 11.63
N SER A 92 -0.53 12.67 11.75
CA SER A 92 0.12 11.48 12.31
C SER A 92 -0.33 11.24 13.76
N GLY A 93 -0.84 10.04 14.04
CA GLY A 93 -1.37 9.66 15.36
C GLY A 93 -2.86 9.92 15.58
N GLU A 94 -3.53 10.64 14.67
CA GLU A 94 -4.97 10.84 14.74
C GLU A 94 -5.76 9.71 14.04
N THR A 95 -7.07 9.66 14.29
CA THR A 95 -7.96 8.73 13.61
C THR A 95 -8.08 9.08 12.12
N PRO A 96 -7.98 8.11 11.20
CA PRO A 96 -8.17 8.35 9.78
C PRO A 96 -9.56 8.94 9.47
N SER A 97 -9.60 9.97 8.62
CA SER A 97 -10.83 10.54 8.10
C SER A 97 -11.55 9.55 7.17
N ALA A 98 -12.87 9.48 7.27
CA ALA A 98 -13.70 8.60 6.47
C ALA A 98 -14.48 9.34 5.37
N THR A 99 -14.60 10.65 5.46
CA THR A 99 -15.35 11.49 4.50
C THR A 99 -14.51 12.66 4.01
N ALA A 100 -14.84 13.19 2.83
CA ALA A 100 -14.20 14.41 2.31
C ALA A 100 -14.33 15.59 3.27
N ALA A 101 -15.47 15.74 3.96
CA ALA A 101 -15.68 16.79 4.96
C ALA A 101 -14.71 16.65 6.15
N GLU A 102 -14.50 15.43 6.66
CA GLU A 102 -13.52 15.17 7.72
C GLU A 102 -12.09 15.46 7.24
N VAL A 103 -11.73 15.11 5.99
CA VAL A 103 -10.43 15.42 5.40
C VAL A 103 -10.23 16.92 5.30
N MET A 104 -11.22 17.66 4.81
CA MET A 104 -11.18 19.13 4.72
C MET A 104 -11.03 19.78 6.10
N ALA A 105 -11.71 19.28 7.11
CA ALA A 105 -11.59 19.77 8.47
C ALA A 105 -10.19 19.53 9.08
N ALA A 106 -9.60 18.36 8.79
CA ALA A 106 -8.30 17.96 9.36
C ALA A 106 -7.08 18.53 8.59
N LEU A 107 -7.16 18.62 7.26
CA LEU A 107 -6.03 18.88 6.37
C LEU A 107 -6.31 19.93 5.28
N GLY A 108 -7.48 20.56 5.24
CA GLY A 108 -7.93 21.37 4.10
C GLY A 108 -6.94 22.43 3.62
N ASP A 109 -6.27 23.11 4.56
CA ASP A 109 -5.27 24.12 4.24
C ASP A 109 -3.90 23.56 3.81
N GLU A 110 -3.73 22.23 3.88
CA GLU A 110 -2.43 21.55 3.62
C GLU A 110 -2.50 20.61 2.41
N VAL A 111 -3.62 20.58 1.69
CA VAL A 111 -3.82 19.78 0.47
C VAL A 111 -4.34 20.66 -0.66
N ASP A 112 -3.88 20.40 -1.88
CA ASP A 112 -4.27 21.19 -3.07
C ASP A 112 -5.69 20.84 -3.54
N ALA A 113 -6.12 19.59 -3.30
CA ALA A 113 -7.45 19.11 -3.69
C ALA A 113 -7.90 17.93 -2.85
N VAL A 114 -9.20 17.79 -2.70
CA VAL A 114 -9.87 16.60 -2.14
C VAL A 114 -10.85 16.06 -3.17
N LEU A 115 -10.64 14.80 -3.56
CA LEU A 115 -11.57 14.07 -4.39
C LEU A 115 -12.59 13.35 -3.49
N ASP A 116 -13.85 13.77 -3.56
CA ASP A 116 -14.93 13.13 -2.82
C ASP A 116 -15.39 11.86 -3.54
N GLY A 117 -14.98 10.72 -3.02
CA GLY A 117 -15.39 9.39 -3.46
C GLY A 117 -16.51 8.77 -2.61
N GLY A 118 -17.16 9.58 -1.74
CA GLY A 118 -18.13 9.11 -0.76
C GLY A 118 -17.50 8.76 0.58
N THR A 119 -18.21 8.00 1.39
CA THR A 119 -17.75 7.57 2.71
C THR A 119 -16.88 6.31 2.58
N ALA A 120 -15.71 6.30 3.22
CA ALA A 120 -14.89 5.11 3.34
C ALA A 120 -15.55 4.13 4.32
N ASP A 121 -15.87 2.93 3.86
CA ASP A 121 -16.56 1.91 4.66
C ASP A 121 -15.72 1.43 5.84
N ARG A 122 -14.40 1.53 5.74
CA ARG A 122 -13.46 1.07 6.77
C ARG A 122 -12.38 2.10 7.03
N ARG A 123 -12.22 2.44 8.31
CA ARG A 123 -11.11 3.30 8.79
C ARG A 123 -9.80 2.52 8.96
N GLU A 124 -9.87 1.20 8.83
CA GLU A 124 -8.72 0.32 8.89
C GLU A 124 -7.87 0.45 7.62
N GLY A 125 -6.57 0.55 7.80
CA GLY A 125 -5.62 0.56 6.70
C GLY A 125 -5.45 -0.83 6.07
N SER A 126 -4.61 -0.91 5.03
CA SER A 126 -4.20 -2.20 4.47
C SER A 126 -3.45 -3.04 5.49
N THR A 127 -3.59 -4.36 5.41
CA THR A 127 -2.66 -5.29 6.05
C THR A 127 -1.33 -5.21 5.32
N VAL A 128 -0.23 -5.17 6.07
CA VAL A 128 1.12 -5.06 5.51
C VAL A 128 1.90 -6.32 5.85
N VAL A 129 2.43 -6.98 4.84
CA VAL A 129 3.26 -8.17 5.00
C VAL A 129 4.61 -7.99 4.33
N ALA A 130 5.66 -8.54 4.93
CA ALA A 130 6.93 -8.78 4.28
C ALA A 130 7.00 -10.25 3.87
N VAL A 131 7.53 -10.50 2.68
CA VAL A 131 7.83 -11.85 2.18
C VAL A 131 9.33 -12.02 2.19
N THR A 132 9.82 -13.01 2.94
CA THR A 132 11.24 -13.35 3.09
C THR A 132 11.49 -14.79 2.65
N ALA A 133 12.75 -15.23 2.71
CA ALA A 133 13.09 -16.62 2.44
C ALA A 133 12.49 -17.59 3.47
N GLU A 134 12.23 -17.11 4.69
CA GLU A 134 11.65 -17.88 5.78
C GLU A 134 10.10 -17.93 5.72
N GLY A 135 9.47 -17.15 4.83
CA GLY A 135 8.03 -17.11 4.67
C GLY A 135 7.44 -15.70 4.76
N ILE A 136 6.30 -15.58 5.42
CA ILE A 136 5.56 -14.32 5.57
C ILE A 136 5.72 -13.78 6.98
N SER A 137 5.92 -12.46 7.08
CA SER A 137 5.84 -11.72 8.35
C SER A 137 4.78 -10.63 8.25
N VAL A 138 3.78 -10.65 9.12
CA VAL A 138 2.76 -9.59 9.20
C VAL A 138 3.35 -8.41 9.98
N LEU A 139 3.60 -7.31 9.28
CA LEU A 139 4.16 -6.08 9.86
C LEU A 139 3.09 -5.16 10.45
N ARG A 140 1.87 -5.25 9.94
CA ARG A 140 0.70 -4.51 10.43
C ARG A 140 -0.56 -5.23 10.01
N GLU A 141 -1.44 -5.47 10.96
CA GLU A 141 -2.80 -5.93 10.70
C GLU A 141 -3.66 -4.80 10.12
N GLY A 142 -4.65 -5.16 9.31
CA GLY A 142 -5.59 -4.26 8.65
C GLY A 142 -6.75 -5.04 8.07
N VAL A 143 -7.33 -4.55 6.96
CA VAL A 143 -8.58 -5.09 6.40
C VAL A 143 -8.53 -6.53 5.88
N VAL A 144 -7.34 -7.06 5.61
CA VAL A 144 -7.15 -8.48 5.24
C VAL A 144 -6.70 -9.25 6.47
N ALA A 145 -7.48 -10.25 6.89
CA ALA A 145 -7.17 -11.05 8.06
C ALA A 145 -5.85 -11.83 7.88
N PRO A 146 -4.95 -11.84 8.88
CA PRO A 146 -3.68 -12.57 8.81
C PRO A 146 -3.86 -14.05 8.47
N GLU A 147 -4.91 -14.68 8.99
CA GLU A 147 -5.24 -16.09 8.77
C GLU A 147 -5.54 -16.37 7.29
N ALA A 148 -6.22 -15.44 6.60
CA ALA A 148 -6.50 -15.59 5.17
C ALA A 148 -5.20 -15.51 4.34
N ILE A 149 -4.25 -14.64 4.73
CA ILE A 149 -2.96 -14.52 4.07
C ILE A 149 -2.13 -15.78 4.29
N THR A 150 -2.09 -16.27 5.53
CA THR A 150 -1.39 -17.51 5.90
C THR A 150 -1.93 -18.70 5.14
N ALA A 151 -3.26 -18.86 5.06
CA ALA A 151 -3.89 -19.97 4.34
C ALA A 151 -3.52 -19.97 2.84
N VAL A 152 -3.49 -18.80 2.20
CA VAL A 152 -3.06 -18.67 0.79
C VAL A 152 -1.58 -19.02 0.64
N ALA A 153 -0.73 -18.59 1.58
CA ALA A 153 0.70 -18.88 1.52
C ALA A 153 1.02 -20.35 1.77
N GLU A 154 0.31 -21.02 2.68
CA GLU A 154 0.47 -22.45 2.96
C GLU A 154 -0.02 -23.33 1.79
N ALA A 155 -1.04 -22.88 1.07
CA ALA A 155 -1.53 -23.55 -0.13
C ALA A 155 -0.57 -23.41 -1.33
N TRP A 156 0.40 -22.52 -1.27
CA TRP A 156 1.39 -22.31 -2.32
C TRP A 156 2.47 -23.40 -2.27
N SER A 157 2.52 -24.24 -3.29
CA SER A 157 3.41 -25.41 -3.36
C SER A 157 4.79 -25.14 -3.97
N GLY A 158 5.15 -23.87 -4.21
CA GLY A 158 6.49 -23.51 -4.67
C GLY A 158 6.82 -24.04 -6.08
N SER A 159 5.94 -23.82 -7.07
CA SER A 159 6.17 -24.19 -8.47
C SER A 159 7.14 -23.26 -9.17
#